data_b8bdde14bdc765c56025b9d7d29b4268
#
_entry.id   b8bdde14bdc765c56025b9d7d29b4268
#
_cell.length_a   1.000
_cell.length_b   1.000
_cell.length_c   1.000
_cell.angle_alpha   90.00
_cell.angle_beta   90.00
_cell.angle_gamma   90.00
#
_symmetry.space_group_name_H-M   'P 1'
#
loop_
_entity.id
_entity.type
_entity.pdbx_description
1 polymer ?
#
loop_
_entity_poly.entity_id
_entity_poly.type
_entity_poly.pdbx_seq_one_letter_code
_entity_poly.pdbx_strand_id
1 'polypeptide(L)'
;TIKPEYNYISRNSNNNGIFGVIDKIDGQTPFPAGAITVALGGSYLGSSFIQKKPFYTAQNVGVLIEKEPLSDATKLFISTLIRNESKIKYQAFGRELNSHFRKDFTIKLPVKCKQKEPIIDFTNKYSKRGYIPDWEFMNNYITSLPYGDRV
;
A
#
# COMPACT_ATOMS: atom_id res chain seq x y z
N THR A 1 -29.05 -18.52 -6.27
CA THR A 1 -27.70 -18.68 -5.76
C THR A 1 -26.83 -17.53 -6.23
N ILE A 2 -26.29 -16.82 -5.31
CA ILE A 2 -25.47 -15.67 -5.60
C ILE A 2 -24.03 -16.15 -5.80
N LYS A 3 -23.40 -15.68 -6.86
CA LYS A 3 -22.01 -16.03 -7.16
C LYS A 3 -21.09 -15.07 -6.42
N PRO A 4 -20.19 -15.53 -5.54
CA PRO A 4 -19.24 -14.67 -4.86
C PRO A 4 -18.29 -13.99 -5.89
N GLU A 5 -18.17 -12.66 -5.81
CA GLU A 5 -17.44 -11.89 -6.80
C GLU A 5 -16.33 -11.04 -6.20
N TYR A 6 -16.35 -10.82 -4.89
CA TYR A 6 -15.43 -9.87 -4.24
C TYR A 6 -14.53 -10.55 -3.23
N ASN A 7 -13.26 -10.23 -3.27
CA ASN A 7 -12.34 -10.67 -2.25
C ASN A 7 -12.64 -9.95 -0.92
N TYR A 8 -12.52 -10.67 0.18
CA TYR A 8 -12.63 -10.12 1.53
C TYR A 8 -11.25 -10.14 2.18
N ILE A 9 -10.74 -8.94 2.47
CA ILE A 9 -9.37 -8.75 2.95
C ILE A 9 -9.39 -8.60 4.47
N SER A 10 -8.56 -9.38 5.15
CA SER A 10 -8.39 -9.31 6.60
C SER A 10 -6.96 -8.95 6.97
N ARG A 11 -6.68 -8.88 8.27
CA ARG A 11 -5.34 -8.64 8.81
C ARG A 11 -4.49 -9.91 8.76
N ASN A 12 -4.29 -10.45 7.58
CA ASN A 12 -3.62 -11.71 7.33
C ASN A 12 -2.32 -11.46 6.55
N SER A 13 -1.31 -12.27 6.77
CA SER A 13 -0.04 -12.21 6.04
C SER A 13 0.03 -13.20 4.89
N ASN A 14 -0.94 -14.10 4.78
CA ASN A 14 -0.97 -15.14 3.76
C ASN A 14 -1.96 -14.79 2.66
N ASN A 15 -1.84 -15.46 1.53
CA ASN A 15 -2.79 -15.38 0.42
C ASN A 15 -3.18 -13.94 0.04
N ASN A 16 -2.19 -13.05 -0.03
CA ASN A 16 -2.41 -11.64 -0.38
C ASN A 16 -3.40 -10.93 0.55
N GLY A 17 -3.53 -11.38 1.80
CA GLY A 17 -4.48 -10.86 2.78
C GLY A 17 -5.91 -11.35 2.56
N ILE A 18 -6.17 -12.17 1.57
CA ILE A 18 -7.51 -12.64 1.22
C ILE A 18 -7.96 -13.71 2.21
N PHE A 19 -9.00 -13.39 2.97
CA PHE A 19 -9.63 -14.35 3.88
C PHE A 19 -10.62 -15.24 3.13
N GLY A 20 -11.32 -14.70 2.15
CA GLY A 20 -12.30 -15.43 1.37
C GLY A 20 -12.89 -14.59 0.26
N VAL A 21 -13.90 -15.11 -0.39
CA VAL A 21 -14.63 -14.44 -1.47
C VAL A 21 -16.08 -14.29 -1.02
N ILE A 22 -16.66 -13.13 -1.17
CA ILE A 22 -18.00 -12.82 -0.73
C ILE A 22 -18.85 -12.19 -1.84
N ASP A 23 -20.14 -12.17 -1.63
CA ASP A 23 -21.08 -11.47 -2.48
C ASP A 23 -21.00 -9.97 -2.28
N LYS A 24 -21.55 -9.22 -3.20
CA LYS A 24 -21.70 -7.78 -3.05
C LYS A 24 -22.48 -7.44 -1.78
N ILE A 25 -21.98 -6.52 -0.99
CA ILE A 25 -22.64 -6.04 0.23
C ILE A 25 -23.56 -4.89 -0.15
N ASP A 26 -24.87 -5.03 0.13
CA ASP A 26 -25.83 -3.96 -0.16
C ASP A 26 -25.49 -2.69 0.62
N GLY A 27 -25.56 -1.56 -0.07
CA GLY A 27 -25.26 -0.27 0.53
C GLY A 27 -23.78 0.03 0.73
N GLN A 28 -22.88 -0.88 0.35
CA GLN A 28 -21.43 -0.67 0.43
C GLN A 28 -20.81 -0.76 -0.96
N THR A 29 -19.99 0.24 -1.28
CA THR A 29 -19.19 0.24 -2.51
C THR A 29 -17.90 -0.52 -2.24
N PRO A 30 -17.55 -1.54 -3.05
CA PRO A 30 -16.27 -2.21 -2.90
C PRO A 30 -15.11 -1.27 -3.23
N PHE A 31 -13.95 -1.51 -2.63
CA PHE A 31 -12.73 -0.82 -2.99
C PHE A 31 -12.26 -1.27 -4.37
N PRO A 32 -11.66 -0.36 -5.16
CA PRO A 32 -11.24 -0.68 -6.52
C PRO A 32 -10.02 -1.61 -6.56
N ALA A 33 -9.93 -2.39 -7.63
CA ALA A 33 -8.71 -3.11 -7.94
C ALA A 33 -7.53 -2.13 -8.08
N GLY A 34 -6.34 -2.56 -7.70
CA GLY A 34 -5.13 -1.74 -7.74
C GLY A 34 -4.80 -1.04 -6.42
N ALA A 35 -5.69 -1.04 -5.45
CA ALA A 35 -5.42 -0.45 -4.15
C ALA A 35 -4.45 -1.30 -3.33
N ILE A 36 -3.71 -0.64 -2.44
CA ILE A 36 -2.82 -1.30 -1.47
C ILE A 36 -3.56 -1.45 -0.15
N THR A 37 -3.54 -2.64 0.43
CA THR A 37 -4.08 -2.90 1.77
C THR A 37 -2.96 -3.01 2.79
N VAL A 38 -3.25 -2.58 4.03
CA VAL A 38 -2.30 -2.64 5.14
C VAL A 38 -3.02 -3.13 6.39
N ALA A 39 -2.50 -4.17 7.03
CA ALA A 39 -2.98 -4.62 8.34
C ALA A 39 -2.56 -3.60 9.40
N LEU A 40 -3.52 -2.96 10.05
CA LEU A 40 -3.26 -1.86 11.00
C LEU A 40 -3.04 -2.35 12.43
N GLY A 41 -3.23 -3.62 12.70
CA GLY A 41 -3.05 -4.21 14.03
C GLY A 41 -3.02 -5.72 13.96
N GLY A 42 -2.92 -6.35 15.13
CA GLY A 42 -2.87 -7.80 15.28
C GLY A 42 -1.49 -8.38 14.99
N SER A 43 -1.42 -9.71 14.97
CA SER A 43 -0.16 -10.45 14.85
C SER A 43 0.61 -10.20 13.56
N TYR A 44 -0.09 -9.79 12.51
CA TYR A 44 0.49 -9.54 11.19
C TYR A 44 0.51 -8.05 10.82
N LEU A 45 0.59 -7.20 11.84
CA LEU A 45 0.64 -5.75 11.68
C LEU A 45 1.66 -5.36 10.60
N GLY A 46 1.24 -4.46 9.72
CA GLY A 46 2.08 -3.96 8.63
C GLY A 46 2.10 -4.84 7.39
N SER A 47 1.44 -6.00 7.39
CA SER A 47 1.28 -6.80 6.18
C SER A 47 0.56 -5.98 5.11
N SER A 48 1.18 -5.82 3.97
CA SER A 48 0.72 -4.91 2.93
C SER A 48 0.74 -5.60 1.57
N PHE A 49 -0.36 -5.46 0.84
CA PHE A 49 -0.54 -6.16 -0.43
C PHE A 49 -1.22 -5.28 -1.47
N ILE A 50 -0.94 -5.55 -2.74
CA ILE A 50 -1.65 -4.96 -3.87
C ILE A 50 -2.83 -5.86 -4.20
N GLN A 51 -4.04 -5.31 -4.21
CA GLN A 51 -5.24 -6.07 -4.52
C GLN A 51 -5.55 -5.99 -6.02
N LYS A 52 -5.56 -7.14 -6.68
CA LYS A 52 -5.75 -7.22 -8.13
C LYS A 52 -7.21 -7.23 -8.58
N LYS A 53 -8.13 -7.39 -7.63
CA LYS A 53 -9.58 -7.44 -7.86
C LYS A 53 -10.29 -6.51 -6.91
N PRO A 54 -11.51 -6.05 -7.22
CA PRO A 54 -12.32 -5.29 -6.26
C PRO A 54 -12.56 -6.10 -4.98
N PHE A 55 -12.62 -5.41 -3.84
CA PHE A 55 -12.63 -6.07 -2.55
C PHE A 55 -13.37 -5.30 -1.48
N TYR A 56 -13.69 -5.99 -0.39
CA TYR A 56 -14.11 -5.43 0.89
C TYR A 56 -13.08 -5.77 1.95
N THR A 57 -13.12 -5.08 3.09
CA THR A 57 -12.15 -5.30 4.17
C THR A 57 -12.83 -5.60 5.49
N ALA A 58 -12.13 -6.38 6.33
CA ALA A 58 -12.42 -6.49 7.75
C ALA A 58 -12.00 -5.20 8.46
N GLN A 59 -12.26 -5.14 9.77
CA GLN A 59 -11.83 -4.02 10.61
C GLN A 59 -10.31 -3.92 10.66
N ASN A 60 -9.82 -2.70 10.86
CA ASN A 60 -8.39 -2.39 11.02
C ASN A 60 -7.53 -2.82 9.82
N VAL A 61 -8.08 -2.67 8.63
CA VAL A 61 -7.34 -2.77 7.37
C VAL A 61 -7.36 -1.40 6.72
N GLY A 62 -6.18 -0.81 6.52
CA GLY A 62 -6.03 0.44 5.79
C GLY A 62 -6.05 0.19 4.30
N VAL A 63 -6.61 1.13 3.54
CA VAL A 63 -6.68 1.06 2.08
C VAL A 63 -6.07 2.32 1.50
N LEU A 64 -5.06 2.15 0.65
CA LEU A 64 -4.40 3.24 -0.06
C LEU A 64 -4.78 3.18 -1.54
N ILE A 65 -5.38 4.25 -2.02
CA ILE A 65 -5.79 4.39 -3.42
C ILE A 65 -4.88 5.42 -4.08
N GLU A 66 -4.31 5.07 -5.22
CA GLU A 66 -3.45 5.98 -5.98
C GLU A 66 -4.22 7.22 -6.45
N LYS A 67 -3.58 8.39 -6.38
CA LYS A 67 -4.14 9.64 -6.91
C LYS A 67 -3.78 9.86 -8.38
N GLU A 68 -2.78 9.17 -8.84
CA GLU A 68 -2.34 9.16 -10.24
C GLU A 68 -1.93 7.73 -10.61
N PRO A 69 -1.96 7.33 -11.89
CA PRO A 69 -1.61 5.97 -12.26
C PRO A 69 -0.18 5.60 -11.84
N LEU A 70 -0.04 4.52 -11.09
CA LEU A 70 1.24 3.94 -10.68
C LEU A 70 1.32 2.50 -11.18
N SER A 71 2.51 2.07 -11.57
CA SER A 71 2.73 0.68 -11.95
C SER A 71 2.63 -0.25 -10.72
N ASP A 72 2.33 -1.50 -10.96
CA ASP A 72 2.32 -2.52 -9.90
C ASP A 72 3.70 -2.65 -9.24
N ALA A 73 4.77 -2.52 -10.02
CA ALA A 73 6.14 -2.54 -9.48
C ALA A 73 6.37 -1.37 -8.50
N THR A 74 5.93 -0.16 -8.83
CA THR A 74 5.99 0.99 -7.93
C THR A 74 5.17 0.75 -6.67
N LYS A 75 3.96 0.21 -6.80
CA LYS A 75 3.11 -0.14 -5.65
C LYS A 75 3.77 -1.19 -4.76
N LEU A 76 4.45 -2.17 -5.34
CA LEU A 76 5.19 -3.17 -4.58
C LEU A 76 6.35 -2.55 -3.80
N PHE A 77 7.06 -1.60 -4.39
CA PHE A 77 8.09 -0.83 -3.70
C PHE A 77 7.52 -0.13 -2.47
N ILE A 78 6.41 0.60 -2.65
CA ILE A 78 5.71 1.30 -1.56
C ILE A 78 5.25 0.30 -0.48
N SER A 79 4.63 -0.79 -0.88
CA SER A 79 4.14 -1.85 0.02
C SER A 79 5.27 -2.43 0.85
N THR A 80 6.44 -2.64 0.26
CA THR A 80 7.63 -3.14 0.95
C THR A 80 8.13 -2.14 1.99
N LEU A 81 8.14 -0.85 1.67
CA LEU A 81 8.51 0.20 2.63
C LEU A 81 7.53 0.27 3.80
N ILE A 82 6.24 0.12 3.52
CA ILE A 82 5.21 0.11 4.58
C ILE A 82 5.47 -1.06 5.55
N ARG A 83 5.74 -2.25 5.03
CA ARG A 83 6.05 -3.42 5.87
C ARG A 83 7.28 -3.18 6.73
N ASN A 84 8.33 -2.65 6.12
CA ASN A 84 9.60 -2.41 6.81
C ASN A 84 9.46 -1.36 7.91
N GLU A 85 8.83 -0.24 7.61
CA GLU A 85 8.59 0.84 8.58
C GLU A 85 7.70 0.37 9.73
N SER A 86 6.67 -0.40 9.43
CA SER A 86 5.77 -0.96 10.43
C SER A 86 6.51 -1.91 11.38
N LYS A 87 7.43 -2.70 10.85
CA LYS A 87 8.21 -3.66 11.64
C LYS A 87 9.15 -2.98 12.61
N ILE A 88 9.72 -1.84 12.23
CA ILE A 88 10.72 -1.13 13.03
C ILE A 88 10.07 -0.30 14.13
N LYS A 89 8.97 0.41 13.83
CA LYS A 89 8.40 1.43 14.72
C LYS A 89 7.12 1.03 15.42
N TYR A 90 6.48 -0.06 15.01
CA TYR A 90 5.17 -0.45 15.53
C TYR A 90 5.21 -1.89 16.04
N GLN A 91 4.31 -2.18 16.97
CA GLN A 91 4.27 -3.47 17.64
C GLN A 91 2.83 -3.90 17.85
N ALA A 92 2.53 -5.16 17.51
CA ALA A 92 1.23 -5.74 17.77
C ALA A 92 0.92 -5.72 19.28
N PHE A 93 -0.32 -5.34 19.61
CA PHE A 93 -0.84 -5.25 20.98
C PHE A 93 -0.08 -4.26 21.89
N GLY A 94 0.81 -3.46 21.31
CA GLY A 94 1.52 -2.39 22.02
C GLY A 94 1.34 -1.07 21.28
N ARG A 95 2.15 -0.83 20.29
CA ARG A 95 2.05 0.36 19.44
C ARG A 95 1.56 -0.03 18.03
N GLU A 96 0.26 -0.16 17.88
CA GLU A 96 -0.35 -0.55 16.61
C GLU A 96 -0.51 0.64 15.65
N LEU A 97 -0.66 0.33 14.34
CA LEU A 97 -0.79 1.33 13.29
C LEU A 97 -2.15 2.05 13.30
N ASN A 98 -3.19 1.42 13.83
CA ASN A 98 -4.57 1.88 13.65
C ASN A 98 -4.80 3.34 14.05
N SER A 99 -4.18 3.84 15.11
CA SER A 99 -4.28 5.23 15.53
C SER A 99 -3.23 6.14 14.87
N HIS A 100 -2.20 5.59 14.27
CA HIS A 100 -1.08 6.34 13.69
C HIS A 100 -1.13 6.43 12.16
N PHE A 101 -1.80 5.51 11.50
CA PHE A 101 -1.74 5.35 10.05
C PHE A 101 -2.07 6.62 9.27
N ARG A 102 -3.05 7.39 9.74
CA ARG A 102 -3.49 8.64 9.09
C ARG A 102 -2.91 9.89 9.71
N LYS A 103 -2.11 9.76 10.76
CA LYS A 103 -1.57 10.90 11.53
C LYS A 103 -0.08 11.06 11.32
N ASP A 104 0.70 10.16 11.86
CA ASP A 104 2.15 10.28 11.95
C ASP A 104 2.93 9.10 11.34
N PHE A 105 2.24 8.11 10.81
CA PHE A 105 2.89 7.07 10.04
C PHE A 105 3.43 7.62 8.73
N THR A 106 4.72 7.48 8.50
CA THR A 106 5.39 7.97 7.30
C THR A 106 6.34 6.94 6.73
N ILE A 107 6.52 6.98 5.44
CA ILE A 107 7.56 6.23 4.74
C ILE A 107 8.42 7.21 3.96
N LYS A 108 9.66 6.84 3.72
CA LYS A 108 10.59 7.65 2.93
C LYS A 108 10.65 7.09 1.52
N LEU A 109 10.34 7.93 0.55
CA LEU A 109 10.38 7.56 -0.87
C LEU A 109 11.60 8.19 -1.55
N PRO A 110 12.20 7.51 -2.54
CA PRO A 110 13.19 8.14 -3.41
C PRO A 110 12.59 9.36 -4.10
N VAL A 111 13.37 10.43 -4.21
CA VAL A 111 12.96 11.66 -4.87
C VAL A 111 13.76 11.90 -6.13
N LYS A 112 13.14 12.57 -7.09
CA LYS A 112 13.82 12.95 -8.33
C LYS A 112 14.96 13.92 -8.03
N CYS A 113 16.13 13.64 -8.62
CA CYS A 113 17.33 14.46 -8.46
C CYS A 113 17.95 14.79 -9.83
N LYS A 114 18.64 15.92 -9.87
CA LYS A 114 19.52 16.31 -10.98
C LYS A 114 20.87 16.64 -10.38
N GLN A 115 21.94 15.97 -10.84
CA GLN A 115 23.29 16.15 -10.32
C GLN A 115 23.36 16.01 -8.78
N LYS A 116 22.70 14.98 -8.25
CA LYS A 116 22.62 14.66 -6.80
C LYS A 116 21.83 15.68 -5.96
N GLU A 117 21.20 16.67 -6.58
CA GLU A 117 20.35 17.64 -5.90
C GLU A 117 18.88 17.35 -6.18
N PRO A 118 18.00 17.39 -5.17
CA PRO A 118 16.58 17.21 -5.40
C PRO A 118 16.02 18.25 -6.37
N ILE A 119 15.19 17.78 -7.30
CA ILE A 119 14.41 18.68 -8.17
C ILE A 119 13.22 19.18 -7.33
N ILE A 120 13.01 20.49 -7.31
CA ILE A 120 11.96 21.10 -6.49
C ILE A 120 10.76 21.46 -7.35
N ASP A 121 9.59 21.01 -6.90
CA ASP A 121 8.30 21.44 -7.42
C ASP A 121 7.75 22.52 -6.50
N PHE A 122 7.73 23.76 -7.00
CA PHE A 122 7.30 24.92 -6.21
C PHE A 122 5.79 24.93 -5.92
N THR A 123 5.01 24.07 -6.57
CA THR A 123 3.59 23.91 -6.24
C THR A 123 3.37 23.06 -4.99
N ASN A 124 4.41 22.39 -4.52
CA ASN A 124 4.36 21.51 -3.34
C ASN A 124 3.27 20.42 -3.43
N LYS A 125 3.04 19.91 -4.63
CA LYS A 125 2.00 18.92 -4.90
C LYS A 125 2.17 17.65 -4.09
N TYR A 126 3.42 17.21 -3.88
CA TYR A 126 3.73 15.94 -3.22
C TYR A 126 4.23 16.11 -1.78
N SER A 127 4.92 17.20 -1.49
CA SER A 127 5.47 17.44 -0.16
C SER A 127 5.61 18.93 0.13
N LYS A 128 5.69 19.28 1.41
CA LYS A 128 5.90 20.65 1.84
C LYS A 128 7.26 21.21 1.42
N ARG A 129 8.24 20.35 1.19
CA ARG A 129 9.58 20.72 0.74
C ARG A 129 9.70 20.79 -0.79
N GLY A 130 8.63 20.47 -1.51
CA GLY A 130 8.62 20.45 -2.97
C GLY A 130 9.31 19.25 -3.59
N TYR A 131 9.63 18.23 -2.84
CA TYR A 131 10.22 17.00 -3.38
C TYR A 131 9.24 16.26 -4.26
N ILE A 132 9.74 15.62 -5.32
CA ILE A 132 8.95 14.87 -6.28
C ILE A 132 9.34 13.38 -6.14
N PRO A 133 8.40 12.49 -5.82
CA PRO A 133 8.69 11.06 -5.79
C PRO A 133 9.21 10.57 -7.13
N ASP A 134 10.23 9.73 -7.11
CA ASP A 134 10.79 9.14 -8.33
C ASP A 134 10.11 7.81 -8.62
N TRP A 135 8.90 7.87 -9.17
CA TRP A 135 8.11 6.68 -9.51
C TRP A 135 8.84 5.79 -10.52
N GLU A 136 9.56 6.38 -11.45
CA GLU A 136 10.32 5.64 -12.46
C GLU A 136 11.45 4.83 -11.83
N PHE A 137 12.18 5.42 -10.89
CA PHE A 137 13.22 4.70 -10.13
C PHE A 137 12.63 3.50 -9.40
N MET A 138 11.50 3.68 -8.71
CA MET A 138 10.85 2.61 -7.96
C MET A 138 10.41 1.46 -8.87
N ASN A 139 9.82 1.81 -10.01
CA ASN A 139 9.42 0.82 -11.02
C ASN A 139 10.63 0.05 -11.54
N ASN A 140 11.66 0.76 -11.94
CA ASN A 140 12.85 0.16 -12.54
C ASN A 140 13.63 -0.69 -11.54
N TYR A 141 13.69 -0.27 -10.29
CA TYR A 141 14.32 -1.04 -9.23
C TYR A 141 13.65 -2.41 -9.07
N ILE A 142 12.34 -2.44 -8.94
CA ILE A 142 11.57 -3.69 -8.76
C ILE A 142 11.70 -4.59 -9.98
N THR A 143 11.53 -4.03 -11.18
CA THR A 143 11.60 -4.82 -12.43
C THR A 143 13.01 -5.35 -12.72
N SER A 144 14.05 -4.73 -12.16
CA SER A 144 15.42 -5.19 -12.30
C SER A 144 15.80 -6.33 -11.36
N LEU A 145 15.00 -6.59 -10.34
CA LEU A 145 15.27 -7.68 -9.39
C LEU A 145 15.02 -9.05 -10.05
N PRO A 146 15.64 -10.13 -9.51
CA PRO A 146 15.28 -11.48 -9.92
C PRO A 146 13.75 -11.68 -9.83
N TYR A 147 13.15 -12.21 -10.88
CA TYR A 147 11.69 -12.37 -11.01
C TYR A 147 10.88 -11.06 -11.08
N GLY A 148 11.52 -9.92 -11.28
CA GLY A 148 10.86 -8.62 -11.42
C GLY A 148 9.90 -8.56 -12.62
N ASP A 149 10.13 -9.37 -13.64
CA ASP A 149 9.26 -9.54 -14.80
C ASP A 149 7.89 -10.16 -14.47
N ARG A 150 7.72 -10.68 -13.27
CA ARG A 150 6.47 -11.30 -12.81
C ARG A 150 5.56 -10.33 -12.04
N VAL A 151 5.98 -9.10 -11.90
CA VAL A 151 5.22 -8.07 -11.18
C VAL A 151 4.15 -7.44 -12.06
#